data_1c0d434cb3d2bb9838ab810562f79c7f
#
_entry.id   1c0d434cb3d2bb9838ab810562f79c7f
#
_cell.length_a   1.000
_cell.length_b   1.000
_cell.length_c   1.000
_cell.angle_alpha   90.00
_cell.angle_beta   90.00
_cell.angle_gamma   90.00
#
_symmetry.space_group_name_H-M   'P 1'
#
loop_
_entity.id
_entity.type
_entity.pdbx_description
1 polymer ?
#
loop_
_entity_poly.entity_id
_entity_poly.type
_entity_poly.pdbx_seq_one_letter_code
_entity_poly.pdbx_strand_id
1 'polypeptide(L)'
;MDEKDYYENESFWTKERYLNNDQELIRFKDVYSLIPTSASTVLDVGCGNGAFLKYLEDNNSNIISIGYERSQTAIANKVCKSQIIAGSADRIEYPDNSFDVVLALEVIEHLPFGIYESSLKELQRIASKYIIISVPFRERQRLIKCPYCGCSFSPYYHLRSFNEKTMKTIFEGFELLKFSYISKYRDYYVWNFLKRIWYAKIIGIEKKIPVSSLCPQCGFHMAASETPVSQESHQNHINKLKS
;
A
#
# COMPACT_ATOMS: atom_id res chain seq x y z
N MET A 1 -14.91 8.60 -7.51
CA MET A 1 -14.33 8.18 -6.22
C MET A 1 -12.97 8.82 -6.15
N ASP A 2 -12.73 9.64 -5.16
CA ASP A 2 -11.43 10.23 -4.88
C ASP A 2 -10.49 9.11 -4.37
N GLU A 3 -9.18 9.29 -4.50
CA GLU A 3 -8.18 8.38 -3.91
C GLU A 3 -8.42 8.18 -2.41
N LYS A 4 -8.88 9.23 -1.73
CA LYS A 4 -9.27 9.20 -0.32
C LYS A 4 -10.33 8.14 -0.04
N ASP A 5 -11.36 8.06 -0.89
CA ASP A 5 -12.47 7.11 -0.73
C ASP A 5 -12.02 5.65 -0.94
N TYR A 6 -10.96 5.42 -1.73
CA TYR A 6 -10.42 4.08 -1.98
C TYR A 6 -9.94 3.41 -0.67
N TYR A 7 -9.21 4.15 0.16
CA TYR A 7 -8.69 3.63 1.42
C TYR A 7 -9.67 3.73 2.60
N GLU A 8 -10.83 4.36 2.42
CA GLU A 8 -11.91 4.35 3.41
C GLU A 8 -12.81 3.11 3.31
N ASN A 9 -12.48 2.14 2.46
CA ASN A 9 -13.22 0.89 2.37
C ASN A 9 -12.80 -0.08 3.48
N GLU A 10 -13.74 -0.48 4.34
CA GLU A 10 -13.50 -1.36 5.48
C GLU A 10 -12.87 -2.71 5.10
N SER A 11 -13.15 -3.23 3.90
CA SER A 11 -12.60 -4.50 3.43
C SER A 11 -11.07 -4.52 3.31
N PHE A 12 -10.42 -3.35 3.28
CA PHE A 12 -8.97 -3.24 3.29
C PHE A 12 -8.36 -3.48 4.67
N TRP A 13 -9.10 -3.19 5.74
CA TRP A 13 -8.55 -3.09 7.09
C TRP A 13 -8.96 -4.24 8.00
N THR A 14 -9.05 -5.45 7.46
CA THR A 14 -9.33 -6.66 8.24
C THR A 14 -8.06 -7.25 8.86
N LYS A 15 -8.18 -7.91 10.02
CA LYS A 15 -7.06 -8.59 10.68
C LYS A 15 -6.50 -9.71 9.82
N GLU A 16 -7.36 -10.44 9.14
CA GLU A 16 -7.01 -11.58 8.28
C GLU A 16 -6.11 -11.17 7.12
N ARG A 17 -6.29 -9.97 6.61
CA ARG A 17 -5.51 -9.46 5.48
C ARG A 17 -4.03 -9.27 5.82
N TYR A 18 -3.72 -8.87 7.05
CA TYR A 18 -2.37 -8.48 7.43
C TYR A 18 -1.73 -9.41 8.45
N LEU A 19 -2.42 -9.72 9.54
CA LEU A 19 -1.84 -10.49 10.65
C LEU A 19 -1.85 -12.01 10.41
N ASN A 20 -2.77 -12.50 9.56
CA ASN A 20 -2.90 -13.91 9.23
C ASN A 20 -2.40 -14.23 7.81
N ASN A 21 -1.59 -13.34 7.22
CA ASN A 21 -1.05 -13.49 5.88
C ASN A 21 0.45 -13.78 5.94
N ASP A 22 0.87 -14.99 5.56
CA ASP A 22 2.27 -15.41 5.61
C ASP A 22 3.20 -14.49 4.81
N GLN A 23 2.75 -13.94 3.68
CA GLN A 23 3.55 -13.04 2.86
C GLN A 23 3.77 -11.69 3.56
N GLU A 24 2.74 -11.17 4.21
CA GLU A 24 2.85 -9.96 5.03
C GLU A 24 3.78 -10.17 6.23
N LEU A 25 3.67 -11.31 6.90
CA LEU A 25 4.54 -11.66 8.02
C LEU A 25 6.02 -11.80 7.59
N ILE A 26 6.28 -12.37 6.41
CA ILE A 26 7.64 -12.41 5.83
C ILE A 26 8.14 -10.97 5.59
N ARG A 27 7.32 -10.11 5.01
CA ARG A 27 7.67 -8.71 4.79
C ARG A 27 7.94 -7.99 6.11
N PHE A 28 7.10 -8.16 7.10
CA PHE A 28 7.28 -7.57 8.43
C PHE A 28 8.58 -8.01 9.08
N LYS A 29 8.91 -9.30 9.01
CA LYS A 29 10.18 -9.84 9.51
C LYS A 29 11.39 -9.21 8.81
N ASP A 30 11.33 -9.09 7.49
CA ASP A 30 12.43 -8.49 6.72
C ASP A 30 12.59 -7.00 7.04
N VAL A 31 11.50 -6.23 7.09
CA VAL A 31 11.52 -4.81 7.49
C VAL A 31 12.06 -4.66 8.92
N TYR A 32 11.57 -5.47 9.85
CA TYR A 32 12.05 -5.46 11.22
C TYR A 32 13.56 -5.71 11.32
N SER A 33 14.11 -6.61 10.51
CA SER A 33 15.55 -6.90 10.46
C SER A 33 16.40 -5.73 9.95
N LEU A 34 15.78 -4.72 9.32
CA LEU A 34 16.44 -3.50 8.86
C LEU A 34 16.46 -2.40 9.93
N ILE A 35 15.62 -2.49 10.96
CA ILE A 35 15.59 -1.52 12.05
C ILE A 35 16.85 -1.74 12.91
N PRO A 36 17.72 -0.71 13.04
CA PRO A 36 18.91 -0.84 13.86
C PRO A 36 18.58 -1.11 15.32
N THR A 37 19.37 -1.96 15.98
CA THR A 37 19.17 -2.29 17.41
C THR A 37 19.35 -1.07 18.33
N SER A 38 20.01 -0.03 17.85
CA SER A 38 20.17 1.25 18.54
C SER A 38 19.00 2.22 18.38
N ALA A 39 17.99 1.87 17.59
CA ALA A 39 16.81 2.70 17.40
C ALA A 39 15.92 2.64 18.63
N SER A 40 15.50 3.81 19.12
CA SER A 40 14.60 3.97 20.25
C SER A 40 13.21 4.45 19.82
N THR A 41 13.13 5.15 18.71
CA THR A 41 11.88 5.75 18.19
C THR A 41 11.65 5.40 16.73
N VAL A 42 10.41 5.00 16.41
CA VAL A 42 9.98 4.63 15.05
C VAL A 42 8.68 5.34 14.70
N LEU A 43 8.63 6.00 13.56
CA LEU A 43 7.39 6.48 12.95
C LEU A 43 7.06 5.64 11.73
N ASP A 44 5.85 5.10 11.65
CA ASP A 44 5.32 4.39 10.49
C ASP A 44 4.30 5.27 9.76
N VAL A 45 4.70 5.82 8.61
CA VAL A 45 3.90 6.74 7.81
C VAL A 45 3.08 5.95 6.78
N GLY A 46 1.76 6.12 6.81
CA GLY A 46 0.82 5.29 6.08
C GLY A 46 0.68 3.91 6.73
N CYS A 47 0.66 3.88 8.06
CA CYS A 47 0.67 2.63 8.85
C CYS A 47 -0.59 1.78 8.72
N GLY A 48 -1.63 2.26 8.00
CA GLY A 48 -2.91 1.59 7.91
C GLY A 48 -3.55 1.34 9.29
N ASN A 49 -3.99 0.12 9.54
CA ASN A 49 -4.54 -0.27 10.84
C ASN A 49 -3.46 -0.62 11.90
N GLY A 50 -2.19 -0.35 11.62
CA GLY A 50 -1.09 -0.58 12.55
C GLY A 50 -0.62 -2.04 12.63
N ALA A 51 -0.81 -2.85 11.59
CA ALA A 51 -0.41 -4.26 11.60
C ALA A 51 1.11 -4.44 11.78
N PHE A 52 1.94 -3.61 11.11
CA PHE A 52 3.38 -3.65 11.32
C PHE A 52 3.78 -3.14 12.72
N LEU A 53 3.11 -2.10 13.21
CA LEU A 53 3.34 -1.60 14.57
C LEU A 53 3.06 -2.69 15.61
N LYS A 54 1.97 -3.46 15.43
CA LYS A 54 1.70 -4.61 16.28
C LYS A 54 2.81 -5.66 16.22
N TYR A 55 3.30 -5.96 15.01
CA TYR A 55 4.43 -6.88 14.85
C TYR A 55 5.68 -6.37 15.59
N LEU A 56 5.96 -5.06 15.51
CA LEU A 56 7.06 -4.42 16.21
C LEU A 56 6.90 -4.52 17.73
N GLU A 57 5.73 -4.22 18.27
CA GLU A 57 5.41 -4.35 19.70
C GLU A 57 5.62 -5.78 20.23
N ASP A 58 5.19 -6.78 19.46
CA ASP A 58 5.28 -8.17 19.85
C ASP A 58 6.73 -8.70 19.84
N ASN A 59 7.64 -8.05 19.09
CA ASN A 59 9.03 -8.48 18.94
C ASN A 59 10.05 -7.57 19.65
N ASN A 60 9.71 -6.33 19.94
CA ASN A 60 10.60 -5.39 20.65
C ASN A 60 9.82 -4.32 21.41
N SER A 61 9.61 -4.55 22.69
CA SER A 61 8.89 -3.62 23.58
C SER A 61 9.67 -2.36 23.96
N ASN A 62 10.96 -2.28 23.63
CA ASN A 62 11.80 -1.12 23.99
C ASN A 62 11.72 0.02 22.96
N ILE A 63 11.16 -0.23 21.81
CA ILE A 63 10.97 0.78 20.76
C ILE A 63 9.66 1.52 21.02
N ILE A 64 9.73 2.84 21.11
CA ILE A 64 8.55 3.72 21.09
C ILE A 64 8.14 3.88 19.63
N SER A 65 7.00 3.32 19.28
CA SER A 65 6.47 3.38 17.90
C SER A 65 5.17 4.18 17.82
N ILE A 66 5.06 4.98 16.77
CA ILE A 66 3.88 5.80 16.45
C ILE A 66 3.50 5.54 15.00
N GLY A 67 2.20 5.46 14.72
CA GLY A 67 1.64 5.43 13.37
C GLY A 67 1.17 6.81 12.93
N TYR A 68 1.26 7.07 11.64
CA TYR A 68 0.71 8.26 11.00
C TYR A 68 -0.13 7.82 9.80
N GLU A 69 -1.44 8.06 9.84
CA GLU A 69 -2.36 7.48 8.86
C GLU A 69 -3.45 8.48 8.48
N ARG A 70 -3.82 8.49 7.19
CA ARG A 70 -4.86 9.37 6.66
C ARG A 70 -6.26 8.78 6.78
N SER A 71 -6.40 7.46 6.58
CA SER A 71 -7.68 6.78 6.57
C SER A 71 -8.28 6.68 7.96
N GLN A 72 -9.45 7.29 8.16
CA GLN A 72 -10.19 7.19 9.42
C GLN A 72 -10.68 5.76 9.65
N THR A 73 -11.04 5.06 8.58
CA THR A 73 -11.47 3.66 8.64
C THR A 73 -10.32 2.75 9.07
N ALA A 74 -9.10 2.97 8.57
CA ALA A 74 -7.91 2.25 9.02
C ALA A 74 -7.67 2.46 10.52
N ILE A 75 -7.70 3.71 10.98
CA ILE A 75 -7.49 4.09 12.38
C ILE A 75 -8.58 3.47 13.28
N ALA A 76 -9.84 3.47 12.86
CA ALA A 76 -10.95 2.87 13.60
C ALA A 76 -10.80 1.34 13.76
N ASN A 77 -10.15 0.68 12.78
CA ASN A 77 -9.86 -0.75 12.78
C ASN A 77 -8.46 -1.09 13.32
N LYS A 78 -7.88 -0.22 14.14
CA LYS A 78 -6.54 -0.37 14.72
C LYS A 78 -6.36 -1.71 15.43
N VAL A 79 -5.21 -2.37 15.21
CA VAL A 79 -4.85 -3.67 15.80
C VAL A 79 -3.66 -3.61 16.77
N CYS A 80 -2.91 -2.50 16.81
CA CYS A 80 -1.75 -2.28 17.68
C CYS A 80 -2.13 -1.49 18.95
N LYS A 81 -1.22 -1.45 19.93
CA LYS A 81 -1.32 -0.59 21.12
C LYS A 81 -0.77 0.81 20.84
N SER A 82 0.25 0.92 19.98
CA SER A 82 0.91 2.17 19.59
C SER A 82 -0.10 3.22 19.17
N GLN A 83 0.14 4.47 19.50
CA GLN A 83 -0.69 5.58 19.04
C GLN A 83 -0.68 5.65 17.51
N ILE A 84 -1.84 5.87 16.88
CA ILE A 84 -1.94 6.24 15.48
C ILE A 84 -2.52 7.66 15.43
N ILE A 85 -1.80 8.56 14.77
CA ILE A 85 -2.17 9.95 14.58
C ILE A 85 -2.78 10.10 13.19
N ALA A 86 -3.93 10.74 13.13
CA ALA A 86 -4.59 11.05 11.86
C ALA A 86 -3.87 12.19 11.15
N GLY A 87 -3.42 11.96 9.91
CA GLY A 87 -2.74 12.99 9.12
C GLY A 87 -2.28 12.51 7.76
N SER A 88 -1.81 13.44 6.94
CA SER A 88 -1.33 13.17 5.58
C SER A 88 0.20 13.13 5.52
N ALA A 89 0.75 12.22 4.73
CA ALA A 89 2.19 11.99 4.62
C ALA A 89 2.98 13.21 4.08
N ASP A 90 2.30 14.12 3.38
CA ASP A 90 2.89 15.35 2.83
C ASP A 90 2.96 16.51 3.83
N ARG A 91 2.41 16.32 5.04
CA ARG A 91 2.44 17.28 6.13
C ARG A 91 2.40 16.57 7.48
N ILE A 92 3.55 16.30 8.05
CA ILE A 92 3.67 15.59 9.32
C ILE A 92 3.94 16.57 10.46
N GLU A 93 3.04 16.59 11.45
CA GLU A 93 3.06 17.55 12.56
C GLU A 93 4.06 17.15 13.66
N TYR A 94 5.31 16.90 13.26
CA TYR A 94 6.43 16.67 14.15
C TYR A 94 7.60 17.57 13.78
N PRO A 95 8.47 17.97 14.74
CA PRO A 95 9.70 18.68 14.45
C PRO A 95 10.66 17.89 13.58
N ASP A 96 11.66 18.56 13.00
CA ASP A 96 12.75 17.93 12.27
C ASP A 96 13.50 16.93 13.16
N ASN A 97 13.96 15.83 12.58
CA ASN A 97 14.75 14.81 13.26
C ASN A 97 14.09 14.20 14.51
N SER A 98 12.76 14.07 14.52
CA SER A 98 12.00 13.57 15.69
C SER A 98 12.10 12.07 15.91
N PHE A 99 12.41 11.28 14.88
CA PHE A 99 12.42 9.82 14.97
C PHE A 99 13.75 9.23 14.49
N ASP A 100 14.27 8.23 15.23
CA ASP A 100 15.48 7.50 14.82
C ASP A 100 15.27 6.81 13.47
N VAL A 101 14.08 6.21 13.28
CA VAL A 101 13.69 5.51 12.05
C VAL A 101 12.32 5.97 11.59
N VAL A 102 12.21 6.31 10.32
CA VAL A 102 10.95 6.60 9.64
C VAL A 102 10.67 5.52 8.61
N LEU A 103 9.48 4.95 8.66
CA LEU A 103 9.03 3.90 7.75
C LEU A 103 7.99 4.45 6.79
N ALA A 104 7.98 3.93 5.55
CA ALA A 104 6.88 4.08 4.59
C ALA A 104 6.75 2.75 3.83
N LEU A 105 5.83 1.89 4.27
CA LEU A 105 5.70 0.51 3.83
C LEU A 105 4.51 0.35 2.89
N GLU A 106 4.77 0.15 1.58
CA GLU A 106 3.73 0.08 0.54
C GLU A 106 2.84 1.33 0.52
N VAL A 107 3.45 2.51 0.49
CA VAL A 107 2.77 3.80 0.58
C VAL A 107 3.08 4.69 -0.62
N ILE A 108 4.35 4.91 -0.90
CA ILE A 108 4.78 5.95 -1.82
C ILE A 108 4.39 5.70 -3.28
N GLU A 109 4.15 4.46 -3.68
CA GLU A 109 3.63 4.08 -5.00
C GLU A 109 2.19 4.55 -5.23
N HIS A 110 1.43 4.76 -4.16
CA HIS A 110 0.03 5.16 -4.20
C HIS A 110 -0.16 6.69 -4.19
N LEU A 111 0.85 7.45 -3.76
CA LEU A 111 0.71 8.88 -3.56
C LEU A 111 0.51 9.65 -4.87
N PRO A 112 -0.45 10.58 -4.97
CA PRO A 112 -0.64 11.43 -6.14
C PRO A 112 0.57 12.33 -6.44
N PHE A 113 0.64 12.87 -7.66
CA PHE A 113 1.62 13.88 -8.01
C PHE A 113 1.46 15.12 -7.11
N GLY A 114 2.56 15.71 -6.68
CA GLY A 114 2.61 16.82 -5.72
C GLY A 114 2.62 16.33 -4.27
N ILE A 115 1.70 15.45 -3.88
CA ILE A 115 1.72 14.79 -2.57
C ILE A 115 2.96 13.90 -2.41
N TYR A 116 3.33 13.15 -3.45
CA TYR A 116 4.52 12.29 -3.46
C TYR A 116 5.80 13.07 -3.13
N GLU A 117 6.04 14.16 -3.84
CA GLU A 117 7.26 14.97 -3.68
C GLU A 117 7.32 15.62 -2.29
N SER A 118 6.18 16.10 -1.79
CA SER A 118 6.08 16.67 -0.44
C SER A 118 6.26 15.60 0.63
N SER A 119 5.69 14.41 0.44
CA SER A 119 5.84 13.29 1.38
C SER A 119 7.30 12.84 1.50
N LEU A 120 8.03 12.74 0.38
CA LEU A 120 9.45 12.38 0.44
C LEU A 120 10.26 13.41 1.25
N LYS A 121 9.97 14.70 1.11
CA LYS A 121 10.61 15.76 1.90
C LYS A 121 10.25 15.65 3.38
N GLU A 122 9.01 15.34 3.71
CA GLU A 122 8.58 15.14 5.09
C GLU A 122 9.26 13.91 5.73
N LEU A 123 9.32 12.77 5.03
CA LEU A 123 10.03 11.59 5.51
C LEU A 123 11.50 11.91 5.83
N GLN A 124 12.17 12.70 4.96
CA GLN A 124 13.55 13.14 5.20
C GLN A 124 13.64 14.09 6.39
N ARG A 125 12.74 15.05 6.48
CA ARG A 125 12.76 16.09 7.53
C ARG A 125 12.63 15.51 8.93
N ILE A 126 11.73 14.54 9.10
CA ILE A 126 11.43 13.97 10.42
C ILE A 126 12.38 12.84 10.83
N ALA A 127 13.10 12.22 9.89
CA ALA A 127 14.06 11.16 10.16
C ALA A 127 15.38 11.74 10.69
N SER A 128 15.80 11.31 11.90
CA SER A 128 17.10 11.71 12.44
C SER A 128 18.26 10.83 11.95
N LYS A 129 17.98 9.55 11.58
CA LYS A 129 19.03 8.60 11.21
C LYS A 129 18.71 7.75 9.99
N TYR A 130 17.55 7.12 9.96
CA TYR A 130 17.24 6.12 8.94
C TYR A 130 15.82 6.29 8.36
N ILE A 131 15.71 6.02 7.06
CA ILE A 131 14.44 5.87 6.38
C ILE A 131 14.40 4.46 5.79
N ILE A 132 13.33 3.72 6.05
CA ILE A 132 13.09 2.39 5.49
C ILE A 132 11.83 2.44 4.64
N ILE A 133 11.95 2.05 3.37
CA ILE A 133 10.84 2.06 2.43
C ILE A 133 10.65 0.66 1.87
N SER A 134 9.39 0.19 1.79
CA SER A 134 9.04 -0.93 0.92
C SER A 134 8.14 -0.48 -0.22
N VAL A 135 8.38 -1.00 -1.41
CA VAL A 135 7.62 -0.72 -2.63
C VAL A 135 7.63 -1.93 -3.57
N PRO A 136 6.63 -2.08 -4.44
CA PRO A 136 6.67 -3.06 -5.52
C PRO A 136 7.84 -2.79 -6.47
N PHE A 137 8.72 -3.79 -6.62
CA PHE A 137 9.94 -3.64 -7.41
C PHE A 137 9.72 -3.99 -8.88
N ARG A 138 10.06 -3.06 -9.80
CA ARG A 138 9.94 -3.21 -11.27
C ARG A 138 8.56 -3.66 -11.71
N GLU A 139 7.54 -3.25 -10.98
CA GLU A 139 6.17 -3.59 -11.35
C GLU A 139 5.81 -2.99 -12.71
N ARG A 140 5.24 -3.83 -13.58
CA ARG A 140 4.64 -3.36 -14.82
C ARG A 140 3.23 -2.87 -14.50
N GLN A 141 3.04 -1.56 -14.56
CA GLN A 141 1.70 -0.99 -14.44
C GLN A 141 0.78 -1.59 -15.52
N ARG A 142 -0.26 -2.27 -15.07
CA ARG A 142 -1.27 -2.88 -15.93
C ARG A 142 -2.61 -2.26 -15.61
N LEU A 143 -3.26 -1.73 -16.62
CA LEU A 143 -4.63 -1.30 -16.51
C LEU A 143 -5.55 -2.49 -16.81
N ILE A 144 -6.56 -2.65 -15.98
CA ILE A 144 -7.70 -3.55 -16.18
C ILE A 144 -8.94 -2.72 -16.49
N LYS A 145 -9.90 -3.31 -17.21
CA LYS A 145 -11.20 -2.69 -17.44
C LYS A 145 -12.18 -3.14 -16.39
N CYS A 146 -12.89 -2.20 -15.77
CA CYS A 146 -14.01 -2.51 -14.91
C CYS A 146 -15.13 -3.21 -15.72
N PRO A 147 -15.64 -4.36 -15.27
CA PRO A 147 -16.71 -5.07 -15.99
C PRO A 147 -18.04 -4.31 -15.99
N TYR A 148 -18.25 -3.36 -15.07
CA TYR A 148 -19.49 -2.60 -14.93
C TYR A 148 -19.47 -1.26 -15.66
N CYS A 149 -18.47 -0.41 -15.39
CA CYS A 149 -18.44 0.94 -15.97
C CYS A 149 -17.45 1.09 -17.14
N GLY A 150 -16.64 0.06 -17.44
CA GLY A 150 -15.66 0.05 -18.53
C GLY A 150 -14.43 0.93 -18.31
N CYS A 151 -14.29 1.61 -17.15
CA CYS A 151 -13.13 2.43 -16.87
C CYS A 151 -11.86 1.58 -16.76
N SER A 152 -10.74 2.12 -17.21
CA SER A 152 -9.43 1.46 -17.10
C SER A 152 -8.71 1.98 -15.85
N PHE A 153 -8.28 1.09 -14.98
CA PHE A 153 -7.62 1.45 -13.72
C PHE A 153 -6.54 0.43 -13.32
N SER A 154 -5.61 0.85 -12.47
CA SER A 154 -4.65 -0.05 -11.83
C SER A 154 -5.35 -0.89 -10.75
N PRO A 155 -5.27 -2.23 -10.79
CA PRO A 155 -5.96 -3.08 -9.81
C PRO A 155 -5.49 -2.89 -8.37
N TYR A 156 -4.28 -2.38 -8.19
CA TYR A 156 -3.67 -2.13 -6.89
C TYR A 156 -3.52 -0.64 -6.59
N TYR A 157 -4.03 0.23 -7.47
CA TYR A 157 -3.90 1.69 -7.37
C TYR A 157 -2.45 2.20 -7.35
N HIS A 158 -1.50 1.46 -7.95
CA HIS A 158 -0.12 1.91 -8.06
C HIS A 158 0.02 2.96 -9.17
N LEU A 159 0.49 4.14 -8.82
CA LEU A 159 0.68 5.27 -9.74
C LEU A 159 2.11 5.31 -10.30
N ARG A 160 3.06 4.59 -9.68
CA ARG A 160 4.48 4.58 -10.02
C ARG A 160 5.06 3.17 -9.98
N SER A 161 6.21 3.03 -10.64
CA SER A 161 7.05 1.84 -10.58
C SER A 161 8.45 2.23 -10.16
N PHE A 162 9.05 1.42 -9.29
CA PHE A 162 10.38 1.66 -8.72
C PHE A 162 11.38 0.62 -9.21
N ASN A 163 12.64 1.03 -9.36
CA ASN A 163 13.77 0.19 -9.68
C ASN A 163 14.99 0.64 -8.88
N GLU A 164 16.10 -0.10 -8.97
CA GLU A 164 17.32 0.22 -8.22
C GLU A 164 17.83 1.66 -8.47
N LYS A 165 17.73 2.14 -9.71
CA LYS A 165 18.18 3.50 -10.06
C LYS A 165 17.33 4.55 -9.36
N THR A 166 16.00 4.41 -9.41
CA THR A 166 15.09 5.35 -8.74
C THR A 166 15.24 5.30 -7.23
N MET A 167 15.41 4.12 -6.64
CA MET A 167 15.61 3.98 -5.19
C MET A 167 16.92 4.58 -4.69
N LYS A 168 17.99 4.57 -5.50
CA LYS A 168 19.27 5.21 -5.12
C LYS A 168 19.22 6.74 -5.07
N THR A 169 18.25 7.33 -5.76
CA THR A 169 18.15 8.79 -5.90
C THR A 169 16.85 9.36 -5.33
N ILE A 170 16.07 8.53 -4.62
CA ILE A 170 14.75 8.93 -4.12
C ILE A 170 14.84 10.00 -3.03
N PHE A 171 15.91 9.97 -2.24
CA PHE A 171 16.18 10.94 -1.18
C PHE A 171 17.47 11.68 -1.44
N GLU A 172 17.40 12.99 -1.57
CA GLU A 172 18.57 13.86 -1.72
C GLU A 172 19.33 13.92 -0.39
N GLY A 173 20.66 13.74 -0.43
CA GLY A 173 21.50 13.80 0.77
C GLY A 173 21.48 12.53 1.65
N PHE A 174 20.73 11.49 1.27
CA PHE A 174 20.73 10.20 1.93
C PHE A 174 21.48 9.16 1.10
N GLU A 175 22.24 8.29 1.77
CA GLU A 175 22.91 7.16 1.14
C GLU A 175 22.05 5.90 1.26
N LEU A 176 21.96 5.12 0.17
CA LEU A 176 21.33 3.82 0.19
C LEU A 176 22.23 2.78 0.84
N LEU A 177 21.98 2.47 2.11
CA LEU A 177 22.80 1.54 2.90
C LEU A 177 22.52 0.07 2.56
N LYS A 178 21.27 -0.27 2.32
CA LYS A 178 20.86 -1.66 2.07
C LYS A 178 19.69 -1.74 1.12
N PHE A 179 19.73 -2.74 0.26
CA PHE A 179 18.64 -3.09 -0.63
C PHE A 179 18.29 -4.57 -0.42
N SER A 180 17.02 -4.88 -0.11
CA SER A 180 16.55 -6.24 0.11
C SER A 180 15.38 -6.54 -0.81
N TYR A 181 15.35 -7.72 -1.40
CA TYR A 181 14.21 -8.22 -2.18
C TYR A 181 13.41 -9.18 -1.32
N ILE A 182 12.24 -8.73 -0.90
CA ILE A 182 11.30 -9.51 -0.13
C ILE A 182 10.40 -10.25 -1.13
N SER A 183 10.33 -11.56 -1.03
CA SER A 183 9.50 -12.39 -1.88
C SER A 183 9.79 -12.25 -3.40
N LYS A 184 10.22 -13.31 -4.01
CA LYS A 184 10.27 -13.40 -5.48
C LYS A 184 8.88 -13.76 -5.99
N TYR A 185 8.01 -12.77 -6.13
CA TYR A 185 6.78 -12.99 -6.87
C TYR A 185 7.17 -13.24 -8.33
N ARG A 186 7.23 -14.50 -8.71
CA ARG A 186 7.25 -14.86 -10.14
C ARG A 186 5.86 -14.52 -10.66
N ASP A 187 5.77 -13.33 -11.27
CA ASP A 187 4.61 -13.02 -12.10
C ASP A 187 4.53 -14.11 -13.19
N TYR A 188 3.69 -15.11 -12.99
CA TYR A 188 3.44 -16.18 -13.99
C TYR A 188 2.98 -15.61 -15.33
N TYR A 189 2.74 -14.32 -15.43
CA TYR A 189 2.35 -13.60 -16.62
C TYR A 189 3.52 -13.10 -17.51
N VAL A 190 4.79 -13.37 -17.17
CA VAL A 190 5.96 -13.11 -18.04
C VAL A 190 6.13 -14.23 -19.09
N TRP A 191 5.04 -14.81 -19.52
CA TRP A 191 5.08 -15.73 -20.63
C TRP A 191 5.00 -14.98 -21.96
N ASN A 192 5.79 -15.48 -22.92
CA ASN A 192 5.82 -15.12 -24.32
C ASN A 192 4.44 -14.69 -24.85
N PHE A 193 4.34 -13.58 -25.58
CA PHE A 193 3.10 -13.01 -26.15
C PHE A 193 2.21 -14.08 -26.82
N LEU A 194 2.81 -15.05 -27.54
CA LEU A 194 2.10 -16.16 -28.18
C LEU A 194 1.45 -17.12 -27.17
N LYS A 195 2.10 -17.42 -26.06
CA LYS A 195 1.49 -18.25 -24.99
C LYS A 195 0.33 -17.52 -24.31
N ARG A 196 0.39 -16.20 -24.17
CA ARG A 196 -0.74 -15.40 -23.63
C ARG A 196 -1.97 -15.47 -24.53
N ILE A 197 -1.80 -15.39 -25.87
CA ILE A 197 -2.89 -15.53 -26.84
C ILE A 197 -3.46 -16.94 -26.77
N TRP A 198 -2.61 -17.96 -26.68
CA TRP A 198 -3.01 -19.36 -26.60
C TRP A 198 -3.83 -19.64 -25.34
N TYR A 199 -3.35 -19.22 -24.16
CA TYR A 199 -4.08 -19.38 -22.90
C TYR A 199 -5.40 -18.61 -22.87
N ALA A 200 -5.42 -17.38 -23.37
CA ALA A 200 -6.63 -16.56 -23.40
C ALA A 200 -7.70 -17.11 -24.35
N LYS A 201 -7.30 -17.63 -25.53
CA LYS A 201 -8.23 -18.11 -26.57
C LYS A 201 -8.62 -19.58 -26.43
N ILE A 202 -7.72 -20.45 -25.94
CA ILE A 202 -7.94 -21.92 -25.93
C ILE A 202 -8.38 -22.42 -24.55
N ILE A 203 -7.86 -21.86 -23.47
CA ILE A 203 -8.17 -22.31 -22.09
C ILE A 203 -9.24 -21.42 -21.43
N GLY A 204 -9.63 -20.30 -22.09
CA GLY A 204 -10.66 -19.40 -21.55
C GLY A 204 -10.26 -18.75 -20.22
N ILE A 205 -8.95 -18.67 -19.93
CA ILE A 205 -8.48 -17.95 -18.74
C ILE A 205 -8.62 -16.46 -19.02
N GLU A 206 -9.78 -15.91 -18.72
CA GLU A 206 -9.96 -14.48 -18.61
C GLU A 206 -8.97 -13.93 -17.57
N LYS A 207 -8.43 -12.73 -17.83
CA LYS A 207 -7.62 -12.01 -16.86
C LYS A 207 -8.45 -11.82 -15.59
N LYS A 208 -8.24 -12.67 -14.60
CA LYS A 208 -8.94 -12.51 -13.32
C LYS A 208 -8.57 -11.16 -12.74
N ILE A 209 -9.57 -10.36 -12.49
CA ILE A 209 -9.42 -9.13 -11.71
C ILE A 209 -9.05 -9.57 -10.29
N PRO A 210 -7.97 -9.05 -9.69
CA PRO A 210 -7.61 -9.39 -8.31
C PRO A 210 -8.78 -9.14 -7.36
N VAL A 211 -9.00 -10.03 -6.42
CA VAL A 211 -10.10 -9.94 -5.44
C VAL A 211 -10.06 -8.63 -4.65
N SER A 212 -8.86 -8.08 -4.41
CA SER A 212 -8.66 -6.81 -3.73
C SER A 212 -8.90 -5.57 -4.61
N SER A 213 -9.22 -5.74 -5.91
CA SER A 213 -9.38 -4.59 -6.80
C SER A 213 -10.68 -3.86 -6.54
N LEU A 214 -10.57 -2.55 -6.39
CA LEU A 214 -11.70 -1.63 -6.27
C LEU A 214 -11.68 -0.65 -7.45
N CYS A 215 -12.78 -0.56 -8.20
CA CYS A 215 -12.88 0.38 -9.31
C CYS A 215 -13.02 1.81 -8.79
N PRO A 216 -12.10 2.74 -9.15
CA PRO A 216 -12.13 4.12 -8.63
C PRO A 216 -13.33 4.92 -9.15
N GLN A 217 -13.96 4.50 -10.24
CA GLN A 217 -15.09 5.23 -10.83
C GLN A 217 -16.44 4.81 -10.29
N CYS A 218 -16.68 3.50 -10.08
CA CYS A 218 -18.00 3.01 -9.69
C CYS A 218 -18.00 2.20 -8.38
N GLY A 219 -16.86 2.05 -7.72
CA GLY A 219 -16.75 1.28 -6.47
C GLY A 219 -16.93 -0.24 -6.63
N PHE A 220 -16.91 -0.77 -7.87
CA PHE A 220 -16.99 -2.21 -8.07
C PHE A 220 -15.85 -2.94 -7.37
N HIS A 221 -16.20 -3.93 -6.54
CA HIS A 221 -15.29 -4.76 -5.78
C HIS A 221 -15.54 -6.24 -6.05
N MET A 222 -14.51 -7.01 -6.40
CA MET A 222 -14.65 -8.43 -6.76
C MET A 222 -15.12 -9.31 -5.60
N ALA A 223 -14.69 -9.04 -4.37
CA ALA A 223 -15.07 -9.83 -3.20
C ALA A 223 -16.59 -9.73 -2.88
N ALA A 224 -17.25 -8.67 -3.32
CA ALA A 224 -18.70 -8.49 -3.16
C ALA A 224 -19.52 -9.28 -4.19
N SER A 225 -18.87 -9.92 -5.18
CA SER A 225 -19.53 -10.51 -6.35
C SER A 225 -19.82 -12.01 -6.24
N GLU A 226 -19.64 -12.64 -5.09
CA GLU A 226 -20.14 -14.00 -4.85
C GLU A 226 -21.67 -14.07 -4.78
N THR A 227 -22.34 -12.94 -4.63
CA THR A 227 -23.78 -12.80 -4.90
C THR A 227 -23.97 -11.94 -6.15
N PRO A 228 -24.75 -12.38 -7.16
CA PRO A 228 -25.07 -11.55 -8.30
C PRO A 228 -25.85 -10.33 -7.79
N VAL A 229 -25.14 -9.21 -7.66
CA VAL A 229 -25.79 -7.91 -7.42
C VAL A 229 -26.63 -7.65 -8.65
N SER A 230 -27.95 -7.58 -8.49
CA SER A 230 -28.86 -7.24 -9.58
C SER A 230 -28.41 -5.92 -10.22
N GLN A 231 -28.42 -5.85 -11.54
CA GLN A 231 -28.05 -4.65 -12.30
C GLN A 231 -28.76 -3.38 -11.80
N GLU A 232 -29.95 -3.51 -11.21
CA GLU A 232 -30.72 -2.43 -10.60
C GLU A 232 -30.07 -1.78 -9.38
N SER A 233 -29.46 -2.55 -8.48
CA SER A 233 -28.82 -1.97 -7.28
C SER A 233 -27.57 -1.17 -7.64
N HIS A 234 -26.89 -1.58 -8.71
CA HIS A 234 -25.68 -0.90 -9.19
C HIS A 234 -26.03 0.39 -9.95
N GLN A 235 -27.10 0.37 -10.75
CA GLN A 235 -27.59 1.56 -11.44
C GLN A 235 -28.07 2.64 -10.45
N ASN A 236 -28.65 2.24 -9.33
CA ASN A 236 -29.04 3.14 -8.25
C ASN A 236 -27.83 3.77 -7.55
N HIS A 237 -26.71 3.01 -7.41
CA HIS A 237 -25.47 3.55 -6.86
C HIS A 237 -24.82 4.56 -7.83
N ILE A 238 -24.77 4.26 -9.13
CA ILE A 238 -24.25 5.19 -10.15
C ILE A 238 -25.09 6.47 -10.22
N ASN A 239 -26.42 6.37 -10.11
CA ASN A 239 -27.30 7.52 -10.12
C ASN A 239 -27.12 8.41 -8.88
N LYS A 240 -26.80 7.82 -7.72
CA LYS A 240 -26.51 8.53 -6.49
C LYS A 240 -25.15 9.29 -6.51
N LEU A 241 -24.20 8.82 -7.33
CA LEU A 241 -22.90 9.47 -7.52
C LEU A 241 -22.94 10.60 -8.57
N LYS A 242 -24.05 10.71 -9.35
CA LYS A 242 -24.24 11.74 -10.36
C LYS A 242 -25.19 12.85 -9.92
N SER A 243 -25.80 12.74 -8.76
CA SER A 243 -26.62 13.74 -8.09
C SER A 243 -25.82 14.48 -7.02
#